data_993f1fc14eb26870dd2aa03f2d71e2ec
#
_entry.id   993f1fc14eb26870dd2aa03f2d71e2ec
#
_cell.length_a   1.000
_cell.length_b   1.000
_cell.length_c   1.000
_cell.angle_alpha   90.00
_cell.angle_beta   90.00
_cell.angle_gamma   90.00
#
_symmetry.space_group_name_H-M   'P 1'
#
loop_
_entity.id
_entity.type
_entity.pdbx_description
1 polymer ?
#
loop_
_entity_poly.entity_id
_entity_poly.type
_entity_poly.pdbx_seq_one_letter_code
_entity_poly.pdbx_strand_id
1 'polypeptide(L)'
;MQEYIMLGIIYLILCILIGRELIMIFLPPTDSGCGCNRIWIISAGAFGVGVLVLGWGTYMVSWAFSAAGGQNPLFLGNLIIMGFSMVLLIMLYWKRYRKTGKIFGKNEGKLVSDSKLLKKEMIFASILTAFLIWIMFYVFYIHKDILYMGYTVYGDYAPHTAMMRSFSMGNNFPTEYPHFGGQDVKYHFMFQFFVGNLEYLGLRMDIAYNIASVLGLAGFLMILYNIARRLTGSMGA
;
A
#
# COMPACT_ATOMS: atom_id res chain seq x y z
N MET A 1 1.31 -9.82 -21.98
CA MET A 1 1.55 -8.86 -20.87
C MET A 1 0.30 -8.11 -20.38
N GLN A 2 -0.75 -7.99 -21.20
CA GLN A 2 -2.01 -7.29 -20.80
C GLN A 2 -2.91 -8.08 -19.84
N GLU A 3 -2.85 -9.41 -19.82
CA GLU A 3 -3.79 -10.24 -19.02
C GLU A 3 -3.53 -10.19 -17.50
N TYR A 4 -2.33 -9.81 -17.06
CA TYR A 4 -1.96 -9.82 -15.63
C TYR A 4 -2.07 -8.48 -14.92
N ILE A 5 -2.25 -7.36 -15.63
CA ILE A 5 -2.38 -6.01 -15.02
C ILE A 5 -3.48 -5.99 -13.95
N MET A 6 -4.55 -6.74 -14.15
CA MET A 6 -5.65 -6.85 -13.20
C MET A 6 -5.23 -7.42 -11.84
N LEU A 7 -4.28 -8.37 -11.78
CA LEU A 7 -3.89 -9.00 -10.51
C LEU A 7 -3.17 -8.02 -9.58
N GLY A 8 -2.28 -7.18 -10.11
CA GLY A 8 -1.62 -6.14 -9.32
C GLY A 8 -2.59 -5.09 -8.76
N ILE A 9 -3.60 -4.71 -9.56
CA ILE A 9 -4.66 -3.80 -9.09
C ILE A 9 -5.51 -4.49 -8.01
N ILE A 10 -5.88 -5.75 -8.19
CA ILE A 10 -6.61 -6.53 -7.18
C ILE A 10 -5.80 -6.62 -5.88
N TYR A 11 -4.50 -6.86 -5.97
CA TYR A 11 -3.61 -6.90 -4.80
C TYR A 11 -3.60 -5.56 -4.04
N LEU A 12 -3.50 -4.43 -4.75
CA LEU A 12 -3.59 -3.09 -4.14
C LEU A 12 -4.94 -2.84 -3.45
N ILE A 13 -6.04 -3.24 -4.10
CA ILE A 13 -7.38 -3.14 -3.53
C ILE A 13 -7.49 -4.00 -2.26
N LEU A 14 -6.97 -5.23 -2.28
CA LEU A 14 -6.95 -6.10 -1.11
C LEU A 14 -6.13 -5.48 0.04
N CYS A 15 -4.97 -4.87 -0.24
CA CYS A 15 -4.20 -4.13 0.77
C CYS A 15 -5.07 -3.05 1.43
N ILE A 16 -5.74 -2.21 0.64
CA ILE A 16 -6.57 -1.13 1.18
C ILE A 16 -7.75 -1.68 2.00
N LEU A 17 -8.43 -2.72 1.51
CA LEU A 17 -9.60 -3.27 2.18
C LEU A 17 -9.23 -4.00 3.48
N ILE A 18 -8.20 -4.83 3.47
CA ILE A 18 -7.73 -5.54 4.68
C ILE A 18 -7.20 -4.54 5.71
N GLY A 19 -6.35 -3.58 5.27
CA GLY A 19 -5.84 -2.56 6.17
C GLY A 19 -6.95 -1.70 6.79
N ARG A 20 -7.98 -1.35 6.01
CA ARG A 20 -9.17 -0.67 6.52
C ARG A 20 -9.89 -1.48 7.61
N GLU A 21 -10.17 -2.74 7.35
CA GLU A 21 -10.87 -3.60 8.33
C GLU A 21 -10.04 -3.76 9.62
N LEU A 22 -8.72 -3.94 9.50
CA LEU A 22 -7.82 -4.04 10.65
C LEU A 22 -7.81 -2.76 11.49
N ILE A 23 -7.67 -1.59 10.84
CA ILE A 23 -7.72 -0.31 11.55
C ILE A 23 -9.06 -0.15 12.28
N MET A 24 -10.16 -0.52 11.63
CA MET A 24 -11.49 -0.40 12.26
C MET A 24 -11.67 -1.31 13.48
N ILE A 25 -10.97 -2.45 13.56
CA ILE A 25 -10.98 -3.32 14.74
C ILE A 25 -10.25 -2.67 15.92
N PHE A 26 -9.11 -2.03 15.65
CA PHE A 26 -8.26 -1.45 16.69
C PHE A 26 -8.60 0.01 17.04
N LEU A 27 -9.32 0.71 16.17
CA LEU A 27 -9.69 2.09 16.40
C LEU A 27 -10.85 2.16 17.40
N PRO A 28 -10.70 2.82 18.56
CA PRO A 28 -11.77 2.91 19.55
C PRO A 28 -13.03 3.52 18.95
N PRO A 29 -14.22 3.18 19.47
CA PRO A 29 -15.44 3.88 19.13
C PRO A 29 -15.25 5.39 19.42
N THR A 30 -15.83 6.22 18.59
CA THR A 30 -15.62 7.68 18.58
C THR A 30 -15.68 8.29 19.96
N ASP A 31 -14.58 8.83 20.43
CA ASP A 31 -14.58 9.84 21.48
C ASP A 31 -15.12 11.14 20.88
N SER A 32 -16.24 11.59 21.43
CA SER A 32 -16.96 12.78 21.03
C SER A 32 -16.19 14.10 21.26
N GLY A 33 -14.94 14.04 21.69
CA GLY A 33 -14.08 15.21 21.95
C GLY A 33 -12.90 15.38 20.99
N CYS A 34 -12.64 14.42 20.08
CA CYS A 34 -11.52 14.53 19.17
C CYS A 34 -11.92 15.27 17.89
N GLY A 35 -11.42 16.48 17.70
CA GLY A 35 -11.65 17.30 16.50
C GLY A 35 -11.13 16.73 15.17
N CYS A 36 -10.71 15.47 15.14
CA CYS A 36 -10.16 14.81 13.96
C CYS A 36 -11.19 14.00 13.20
N ASN A 37 -11.18 14.08 11.88
CA ASN A 37 -11.99 13.24 11.03
C ASN A 37 -11.43 11.81 11.01
N ARG A 38 -12.15 10.88 11.64
CA ARG A 38 -11.82 9.44 11.64
C ARG A 38 -11.61 8.88 10.24
N ILE A 39 -12.30 9.43 9.24
CA ILE A 39 -12.17 9.01 7.85
C ILE A 39 -10.72 9.13 7.34
N TRP A 40 -10.00 10.17 7.74
CA TRP A 40 -8.61 10.38 7.30
C TRP A 40 -7.65 9.39 7.95
N ILE A 41 -7.87 9.03 9.23
CA ILE A 41 -7.06 8.00 9.88
C ILE A 41 -7.27 6.65 9.21
N ILE A 42 -8.52 6.31 8.91
CA ILE A 42 -8.87 5.05 8.27
C ILE A 42 -8.35 5.01 6.82
N SER A 43 -8.64 6.03 6.02
CA SER A 43 -8.25 6.04 4.60
C SER A 43 -6.73 6.15 4.43
N ALA A 44 -6.07 7.01 5.21
CA ALA A 44 -4.64 7.21 5.14
C ALA A 44 -3.86 6.00 5.67
N GLY A 45 -4.31 5.39 6.77
CA GLY A 45 -3.65 4.23 7.36
C GLY A 45 -3.96 2.91 6.65
N ALA A 46 -5.08 2.82 5.93
CA ALA A 46 -5.53 1.57 5.32
C ALA A 46 -4.49 0.97 4.36
N PHE A 47 -3.91 1.78 3.49
CA PHE A 47 -2.88 1.31 2.57
C PHE A 47 -1.64 0.82 3.32
N GLY A 48 -1.10 1.63 4.25
CA GLY A 48 0.11 1.27 5.00
C GLY A 48 -0.04 -0.03 5.80
N VAL A 49 -1.14 -0.16 6.56
CA VAL A 49 -1.42 -1.39 7.33
C VAL A 49 -1.64 -2.60 6.41
N GLY A 50 -2.35 -2.40 5.29
CA GLY A 50 -2.56 -3.47 4.32
C GLY A 50 -1.27 -3.94 3.65
N VAL A 51 -0.39 -3.00 3.28
CA VAL A 51 0.94 -3.33 2.72
C VAL A 51 1.80 -4.08 3.75
N LEU A 52 1.76 -3.68 5.02
CA LEU A 52 2.45 -4.42 6.07
C LEU A 52 1.94 -5.86 6.16
N VAL A 53 0.64 -6.07 6.17
CA VAL A 53 0.07 -7.43 6.35
C VAL A 53 0.23 -8.27 5.09
N LEU A 54 -0.20 -7.77 3.93
CA LEU A 54 -0.15 -8.54 2.69
C LEU A 54 1.28 -8.64 2.15
N GLY A 55 2.04 -7.54 2.16
CA GLY A 55 3.42 -7.52 1.68
C GLY A 55 4.31 -8.47 2.49
N TRP A 56 4.33 -8.34 3.81
CA TRP A 56 5.06 -9.27 4.68
C TRP A 56 4.53 -10.69 4.58
N GLY A 57 3.22 -10.88 4.56
CA GLY A 57 2.60 -12.19 4.42
C GLY A 57 3.05 -12.88 3.12
N THR A 58 2.97 -12.20 1.99
CA THR A 58 3.42 -12.73 0.69
C THR A 58 4.91 -13.04 0.71
N TYR A 59 5.74 -12.15 1.27
CA TYR A 59 7.17 -12.37 1.40
C TYR A 59 7.49 -13.62 2.23
N MET A 60 6.92 -13.73 3.42
CA MET A 60 7.19 -14.85 4.35
C MET A 60 6.75 -16.20 3.78
N VAL A 61 5.59 -16.25 3.13
CA VAL A 61 5.12 -17.49 2.47
C VAL A 61 6.02 -17.84 1.30
N SER A 62 6.40 -16.87 0.46
CA SER A 62 7.31 -17.08 -0.66
C SER A 62 8.68 -17.56 -0.18
N TRP A 63 9.22 -16.93 0.84
CA TRP A 63 10.49 -17.33 1.46
C TRP A 63 10.45 -18.75 2.01
N ALA A 64 9.43 -19.09 2.80
CA ALA A 64 9.29 -20.42 3.37
C ALA A 64 9.15 -21.51 2.30
N PHE A 65 8.40 -21.22 1.23
CA PHE A 65 8.24 -22.15 0.11
C PHE A 65 9.53 -22.32 -0.67
N SER A 66 10.29 -21.26 -0.90
CA SER A 66 11.61 -21.34 -1.53
C SER A 66 12.60 -22.14 -0.67
N ALA A 67 12.62 -21.90 0.65
CA ALA A 67 13.46 -22.65 1.58
C ALA A 67 13.13 -24.16 1.62
N ALA A 68 11.89 -24.53 1.31
CA ALA A 68 11.47 -25.92 1.16
C ALA A 68 11.80 -26.51 -0.24
N GLY A 69 12.54 -25.79 -1.10
CA GLY A 69 12.91 -26.24 -2.45
C GLY A 69 11.82 -26.06 -3.50
N GLY A 70 10.79 -25.26 -3.19
CA GLY A 70 9.67 -25.01 -4.13
C GLY A 70 10.06 -24.09 -5.28
N GLN A 71 9.52 -24.39 -6.47
CA GLN A 71 9.65 -23.53 -7.65
C GLN A 71 8.57 -22.45 -7.66
N ASN A 72 8.87 -21.26 -8.24
CA ASN A 72 7.95 -20.14 -8.35
C ASN A 72 7.37 -19.67 -7.00
N PRO A 73 8.22 -19.27 -6.04
CA PRO A 73 7.79 -18.92 -4.68
C PRO A 73 6.78 -17.75 -4.65
N LEU A 74 6.95 -16.73 -5.52
CA LEU A 74 6.01 -15.60 -5.60
C LEU A 74 4.61 -16.01 -6.07
N PHE A 75 4.51 -16.98 -6.98
CA PHE A 75 3.20 -17.48 -7.40
C PHE A 75 2.41 -18.03 -6.21
N LEU A 76 3.04 -18.91 -5.44
CA LEU A 76 2.39 -19.53 -4.29
C LEU A 76 2.12 -18.52 -3.17
N GLY A 77 3.08 -17.63 -2.89
CA GLY A 77 2.91 -16.56 -1.91
C GLY A 77 1.70 -15.68 -2.21
N ASN A 78 1.57 -15.23 -3.46
CA ASN A 78 0.43 -14.44 -3.90
C ASN A 78 -0.88 -15.24 -3.87
N LEU A 79 -0.89 -16.48 -4.35
CA LEU A 79 -2.08 -17.33 -4.38
C LEU A 79 -2.64 -17.54 -2.96
N ILE A 80 -1.78 -17.86 -2.01
CA ILE A 80 -2.19 -18.10 -0.61
C ILE A 80 -2.67 -16.80 0.03
N ILE A 81 -1.87 -15.72 -0.04
CA ILE A 81 -2.19 -14.49 0.69
C ILE A 81 -3.38 -13.76 0.06
N MET A 82 -3.47 -13.66 -1.25
CA MET A 82 -4.63 -13.07 -1.90
C MET A 82 -5.89 -13.91 -1.65
N GLY A 83 -5.79 -15.24 -1.80
CA GLY A 83 -6.91 -16.14 -1.55
C GLY A 83 -7.41 -16.06 -0.11
N PHE A 84 -6.51 -16.13 0.87
CA PHE A 84 -6.84 -15.96 2.28
C PHE A 84 -7.47 -14.59 2.57
N SER A 85 -6.91 -13.52 2.01
CA SER A 85 -7.44 -12.16 2.18
C SER A 85 -8.84 -12.00 1.60
N MET A 86 -9.11 -12.57 0.43
CA MET A 86 -10.45 -12.57 -0.16
C MET A 86 -11.46 -13.31 0.71
N VAL A 87 -11.12 -14.53 1.16
CA VAL A 87 -11.99 -15.32 2.04
C VAL A 87 -12.27 -14.57 3.35
N LEU A 88 -11.23 -13.99 3.95
CA LEU A 88 -11.37 -13.19 5.17
C LEU A 88 -12.32 -12.00 4.97
N LEU A 89 -12.16 -11.24 3.89
CA LEU A 89 -13.05 -10.11 3.58
C LEU A 89 -14.48 -10.55 3.37
N ILE A 90 -14.70 -11.65 2.62
CA ILE A 90 -16.04 -12.21 2.40
C ILE A 90 -16.69 -12.58 3.75
N MET A 91 -15.95 -13.25 4.64
CA MET A 91 -16.46 -13.63 5.95
C MET A 91 -16.78 -12.40 6.82
N LEU A 92 -15.89 -11.39 6.85
CA LEU A 92 -16.09 -10.17 7.62
C LEU A 92 -17.31 -9.38 7.12
N TYR A 93 -17.44 -9.23 5.80
CA TYR A 93 -18.57 -8.52 5.20
C TYR A 93 -19.88 -9.29 5.34
N TRP A 94 -19.87 -10.62 5.22
CA TRP A 94 -21.06 -11.44 5.45
C TRP A 94 -21.51 -11.37 6.91
N LYS A 95 -20.58 -11.51 7.88
CA LYS A 95 -20.89 -11.35 9.30
C LYS A 95 -21.50 -9.97 9.60
N ARG A 96 -20.94 -8.92 9.01
CA ARG A 96 -21.46 -7.54 9.12
C ARG A 96 -22.85 -7.42 8.51
N TYR A 97 -23.06 -7.95 7.31
CA TYR A 97 -24.35 -7.94 6.62
C TYR A 97 -25.43 -8.64 7.44
N ARG A 98 -25.13 -9.84 7.97
CA ARG A 98 -26.07 -10.56 8.84
C ARG A 98 -26.42 -9.80 10.12
N LYS A 99 -25.50 -9.01 10.66
CA LYS A 99 -25.73 -8.22 11.88
C LYS A 99 -26.45 -6.89 11.65
N THR A 100 -26.20 -6.24 10.52
CA THR A 100 -26.63 -4.84 10.30
C THR A 100 -27.52 -4.63 9.07
N GLY A 101 -27.70 -5.67 8.23
CA GLY A 101 -28.35 -5.56 6.92
C GLY A 101 -27.57 -4.75 5.88
N LYS A 102 -26.32 -4.37 6.18
CA LYS A 102 -25.49 -3.52 5.33
C LYS A 102 -24.06 -4.06 5.25
N ILE A 103 -23.48 -4.07 4.04
CA ILE A 103 -22.08 -4.47 3.81
C ILE A 103 -21.13 -3.40 4.35
N PHE A 104 -21.40 -2.14 4.07
CA PHE A 104 -20.69 -0.99 4.62
C PHE A 104 -21.53 -0.40 5.75
N GLY A 105 -21.09 -0.62 6.99
CA GLY A 105 -21.89 -0.29 8.15
C GLY A 105 -22.01 1.21 8.41
N LYS A 106 -23.20 1.66 8.76
CA LYS A 106 -23.51 3.00 9.28
C LYS A 106 -22.88 3.30 10.64
N ASN A 107 -22.22 2.32 11.26
CA ASN A 107 -21.51 2.41 12.55
C ASN A 107 -20.04 2.90 12.43
N GLU A 108 -19.65 3.38 11.29
CA GLU A 108 -18.53 4.31 11.23
C GLU A 108 -19.03 5.57 11.92
N GLY A 109 -18.87 5.63 13.25
CA GLY A 109 -19.53 6.53 14.19
C GLY A 109 -19.96 7.85 13.55
N LYS A 110 -21.08 8.42 13.94
CA LYS A 110 -21.51 9.71 13.38
C LYS A 110 -20.26 10.55 13.19
N LEU A 111 -19.84 10.71 11.93
CA LEU A 111 -18.81 11.67 11.56
C LEU A 111 -19.38 13.01 12.01
N VAL A 112 -19.09 13.40 13.25
CA VAL A 112 -19.34 14.75 13.73
C VAL A 112 -18.26 15.60 13.07
N SER A 113 -18.35 15.64 11.76
CA SER A 113 -17.57 16.55 10.96
C SER A 113 -18.49 17.67 10.55
N ASP A 114 -18.11 18.89 10.86
CA ASP A 114 -18.64 20.05 10.16
C ASP A 114 -18.46 19.77 8.65
N SER A 115 -19.57 19.70 7.91
CA SER A 115 -19.55 19.35 6.49
C SER A 115 -18.72 20.33 5.66
N LYS A 116 -18.61 21.59 6.11
CA LYS A 116 -17.75 22.62 5.49
C LYS A 116 -16.28 22.32 5.70
N LEU A 117 -15.92 21.82 6.89
CA LEU A 117 -14.58 21.45 7.23
C LEU A 117 -14.12 20.22 6.45
N LEU A 118 -14.95 19.18 6.38
CA LEU A 118 -14.65 17.99 5.59
C LEU A 118 -14.41 18.33 4.11
N LYS A 119 -15.20 19.23 3.53
CA LYS A 119 -14.99 19.71 2.15
C LYS A 119 -13.61 20.35 1.96
N LYS A 120 -13.19 21.23 2.89
CA LYS A 120 -11.86 21.86 2.83
C LYS A 120 -10.73 20.82 2.91
N GLU A 121 -10.86 19.86 3.84
CA GLU A 121 -9.90 18.76 3.97
C GLU A 121 -9.85 17.87 2.72
N MET A 122 -10.98 17.57 2.11
CA MET A 122 -11.03 16.81 0.85
C MET A 122 -10.35 17.57 -0.29
N ILE A 123 -10.56 18.87 -0.41
CA ILE A 123 -9.91 19.72 -1.41
C ILE A 123 -8.38 19.68 -1.17
N PHE A 124 -7.94 19.88 0.06
CA PHE A 124 -6.52 19.84 0.41
C PHE A 124 -5.90 18.48 0.08
N ALA A 125 -6.53 17.38 0.51
CA ALA A 125 -6.05 16.03 0.21
C ALA A 125 -5.99 15.75 -1.30
N SER A 126 -6.97 16.24 -2.07
CA SER A 126 -7.01 16.09 -3.53
C SER A 126 -5.89 16.86 -4.21
N ILE A 127 -5.63 18.11 -3.82
CA ILE A 127 -4.54 18.93 -4.35
C ILE A 127 -3.20 18.30 -4.02
N LEU A 128 -3.01 17.87 -2.76
CA LEU A 128 -1.79 17.18 -2.32
C LEU A 128 -1.55 15.91 -3.15
N THR A 129 -2.57 15.07 -3.28
CA THR A 129 -2.45 13.81 -4.03
C THR A 129 -2.16 14.08 -5.51
N ALA A 130 -2.83 15.06 -6.13
CA ALA A 130 -2.56 15.45 -7.52
C ALA A 130 -1.11 15.95 -7.71
N PHE A 131 -0.60 16.74 -6.77
CA PHE A 131 0.78 17.20 -6.77
C PHE A 131 1.78 16.02 -6.64
N LEU A 132 1.50 15.08 -5.74
CA LEU A 132 2.34 13.90 -5.57
C LEU A 132 2.32 12.99 -6.81
N ILE A 133 1.15 12.80 -7.44
CA ILE A 133 1.06 12.09 -8.72
C ILE A 133 1.92 12.78 -9.77
N TRP A 134 1.75 14.08 -9.92
CA TRP A 134 2.51 14.85 -10.92
C TRP A 134 4.01 14.71 -10.72
N ILE A 135 4.53 14.91 -9.50
CA ILE A 135 5.97 14.86 -9.24
C ILE A 135 6.54 13.45 -9.41
N MET A 136 5.82 12.43 -8.93
CA MET A 136 6.29 11.05 -9.02
C MET A 136 6.38 10.57 -10.47
N PHE A 137 5.35 10.82 -11.28
CA PHE A 137 5.35 10.45 -12.68
C PHE A 137 6.22 11.37 -13.56
N TYR A 138 6.64 12.54 -13.07
CA TYR A 138 7.65 13.36 -13.70
C TYR A 138 9.06 12.84 -13.45
N VAL A 139 9.32 12.30 -12.26
CA VAL A 139 10.67 11.88 -11.83
C VAL A 139 11.00 10.44 -12.24
N PHE A 140 10.00 9.56 -12.30
CA PHE A 140 10.22 8.13 -12.56
C PHE A 140 9.15 7.59 -13.50
N TYR A 141 9.51 7.31 -14.75
CA TYR A 141 8.57 6.82 -15.77
C TYR A 141 9.26 6.03 -16.86
N ILE A 142 8.48 5.14 -17.53
CA ILE A 142 8.94 4.39 -18.71
C ILE A 142 8.25 4.95 -19.95
N HIS A 143 9.05 5.32 -20.94
CA HIS A 143 8.58 5.73 -22.26
C HIS A 143 9.35 5.00 -23.34
N LYS A 144 8.65 4.38 -24.30
CA LYS A 144 9.26 3.56 -25.38
C LYS A 144 10.30 2.56 -24.87
N ASP A 145 9.94 1.81 -23.82
CA ASP A 145 10.77 0.80 -23.14
C ASP A 145 12.08 1.34 -22.51
N ILE A 146 12.25 2.66 -22.45
CA ILE A 146 13.36 3.31 -21.76
C ILE A 146 12.86 3.82 -20.41
N LEU A 147 13.59 3.49 -19.35
CA LEU A 147 13.34 3.99 -18.00
C LEU A 147 14.02 5.35 -17.81
N TYR A 148 13.22 6.36 -17.51
CA TYR A 148 13.68 7.70 -17.19
C TYR A 148 13.65 7.92 -15.69
N MET A 149 14.72 8.48 -15.14
CA MET A 149 14.89 8.79 -13.73
C MET A 149 15.37 10.21 -13.54
N GLY A 150 14.92 10.89 -12.49
CA GLY A 150 15.37 12.24 -12.15
C GLY A 150 16.89 12.29 -11.95
N TYR A 151 17.55 13.26 -12.54
CA TYR A 151 19.01 13.40 -12.54
C TYR A 151 19.62 13.41 -11.13
N THR A 152 18.98 14.07 -10.18
CA THR A 152 19.47 14.20 -8.80
C THR A 152 19.35 12.93 -7.96
N VAL A 153 18.57 11.94 -8.40
CA VAL A 153 18.24 10.72 -7.64
C VAL A 153 18.60 9.43 -8.37
N TYR A 154 19.28 9.51 -9.52
CA TYR A 154 19.61 8.33 -10.33
C TYR A 154 20.45 7.30 -9.56
N GLY A 155 21.34 7.77 -8.69
CA GLY A 155 22.20 6.90 -7.88
C GLY A 155 21.43 6.00 -6.93
N ASP A 156 20.31 6.49 -6.39
CA ASP A 156 19.44 5.70 -5.50
C ASP A 156 18.48 4.82 -6.29
N TYR A 157 17.94 5.31 -7.40
CA TYR A 157 17.00 4.53 -8.20
C TYR A 157 17.60 3.28 -8.84
N ALA A 158 18.86 3.33 -9.29
CA ALA A 158 19.49 2.21 -9.95
C ALA A 158 19.55 0.94 -9.07
N PRO A 159 20.12 0.97 -7.84
CA PRO A 159 20.12 -0.18 -6.96
C PRO A 159 18.70 -0.61 -6.52
N HIS A 160 17.78 0.33 -6.32
CA HIS A 160 16.42 0.01 -5.94
C HIS A 160 15.65 -0.69 -7.07
N THR A 161 15.80 -0.25 -8.32
CA THR A 161 15.18 -0.93 -9.47
C THR A 161 15.75 -2.33 -9.69
N ALA A 162 17.05 -2.52 -9.51
CA ALA A 162 17.65 -3.84 -9.56
C ALA A 162 17.08 -4.77 -8.48
N MET A 163 16.88 -4.26 -7.25
CA MET A 163 16.27 -5.02 -6.16
C MET A 163 14.79 -5.36 -6.48
N MET A 164 13.99 -4.43 -7.01
CA MET A 164 12.61 -4.70 -7.43
C MET A 164 12.57 -5.81 -8.47
N ARG A 165 13.42 -5.72 -9.51
CA ARG A 165 13.52 -6.71 -10.58
C ARG A 165 14.06 -8.07 -10.12
N SER A 166 14.89 -8.11 -9.10
CA SER A 166 15.35 -9.36 -8.52
C SER A 166 14.22 -10.20 -7.94
N PHE A 167 13.17 -9.57 -7.42
CA PHE A 167 11.97 -10.27 -6.96
C PHE A 167 11.03 -10.62 -8.11
N SER A 168 10.70 -9.66 -8.99
CA SER A 168 9.71 -9.88 -10.05
C SER A 168 10.18 -10.87 -11.11
N MET A 169 11.46 -10.92 -11.41
CA MET A 169 12.04 -11.73 -12.51
C MET A 169 13.05 -12.77 -12.03
N GLY A 170 13.68 -12.57 -10.87
CA GLY A 170 14.82 -13.36 -10.40
C GLY A 170 14.51 -14.36 -9.30
N ASN A 171 13.26 -14.43 -8.79
CA ASN A 171 12.91 -15.30 -7.65
C ASN A 171 13.89 -15.17 -6.48
N ASN A 172 14.23 -13.94 -6.08
CA ASN A 172 15.27 -13.64 -5.09
C ASN A 172 14.85 -14.09 -3.66
N PHE A 173 14.85 -15.41 -3.45
CA PHE A 173 14.56 -16.09 -2.18
C PHE A 173 15.51 -17.29 -2.00
N PRO A 174 16.32 -17.35 -0.92
CA PRO A 174 16.50 -16.31 0.11
C PRO A 174 17.03 -15.01 -0.48
N THR A 175 16.68 -13.88 0.16
CA THR A 175 16.92 -12.56 -0.41
C THR A 175 18.37 -12.15 -0.33
N GLU A 176 19.00 -11.98 -1.48
CA GLU A 176 20.37 -11.53 -1.63
C GLU A 176 20.44 -10.16 -2.32
N TYR A 177 21.57 -9.50 -2.14
CA TYR A 177 21.85 -8.25 -2.84
C TYR A 177 22.05 -8.52 -4.35
N PRO A 178 21.26 -7.94 -5.26
CA PRO A 178 21.42 -8.19 -6.69
C PRO A 178 22.76 -7.66 -7.25
N HIS A 179 23.46 -6.81 -6.50
CA HIS A 179 24.78 -6.28 -6.86
C HIS A 179 25.95 -7.12 -6.31
N PHE A 180 25.69 -7.98 -5.31
CA PHE A 180 26.70 -8.80 -4.63
C PHE A 180 26.11 -10.18 -4.33
N GLY A 181 26.13 -11.07 -5.33
CA GLY A 181 25.62 -12.43 -5.17
C GLY A 181 26.28 -13.16 -3.99
N GLY A 182 25.48 -13.92 -3.24
CA GLY A 182 25.94 -14.63 -2.04
C GLY A 182 26.00 -13.76 -0.78
N GLN A 183 25.52 -12.52 -0.82
CA GLN A 183 25.45 -11.63 0.34
C GLN A 183 24.01 -11.32 0.71
N ASP A 184 23.65 -11.57 1.95
CA ASP A 184 22.36 -11.23 2.51
C ASP A 184 22.09 -9.71 2.47
N VAL A 185 20.84 -9.32 2.21
CA VAL A 185 20.46 -7.92 2.26
C VAL A 185 20.45 -7.40 3.70
N LYS A 186 21.33 -6.45 3.98
CA LYS A 186 21.43 -5.74 5.27
C LYS A 186 20.81 -4.34 5.23
N TYR A 187 19.80 -4.15 4.40
CA TYR A 187 19.12 -2.89 4.15
C TYR A 187 17.62 -3.12 4.08
N HIS A 188 16.83 -2.07 4.26
CA HIS A 188 15.38 -2.18 4.12
C HIS A 188 15.03 -2.48 2.65
N PHE A 189 14.36 -3.58 2.40
CA PHE A 189 14.01 -4.04 1.05
C PHE A 189 12.51 -4.31 0.85
N MET A 190 11.71 -4.17 1.91
CA MET A 190 10.30 -4.54 1.83
C MET A 190 9.48 -3.66 0.88
N PHE A 191 9.85 -2.40 0.70
CA PHE A 191 9.24 -1.55 -0.32
C PHE A 191 9.58 -2.04 -1.73
N GLN A 192 10.85 -2.37 -1.97
CA GLN A 192 11.32 -2.92 -3.24
C GLN A 192 10.68 -4.28 -3.54
N PHE A 193 10.55 -5.12 -2.51
CA PHE A 193 9.79 -6.37 -2.61
C PHE A 193 8.34 -6.10 -3.01
N PHE A 194 7.66 -5.18 -2.33
CA PHE A 194 6.26 -4.85 -2.61
C PHE A 194 6.06 -4.39 -4.05
N VAL A 195 6.91 -3.47 -4.53
CA VAL A 195 6.87 -3.00 -5.92
C VAL A 195 7.21 -4.12 -6.91
N GLY A 196 8.24 -4.92 -6.63
CA GLY A 196 8.59 -6.08 -7.44
C GLY A 196 7.47 -7.12 -7.49
N ASN A 197 6.75 -7.34 -6.38
CA ASN A 197 5.57 -8.20 -6.37
C ASN A 197 4.42 -7.64 -7.22
N LEU A 198 4.18 -6.33 -7.19
CA LEU A 198 3.19 -5.70 -8.07
C LEU A 198 3.60 -5.81 -9.55
N GLU A 199 4.89 -5.71 -9.87
CA GLU A 199 5.41 -5.95 -11.22
C GLU A 199 5.22 -7.42 -11.63
N TYR A 200 5.51 -8.36 -10.75
CA TYR A 200 5.23 -9.79 -10.97
C TYR A 200 3.76 -10.05 -11.25
N LEU A 201 2.86 -9.33 -10.58
CA LEU A 201 1.41 -9.39 -10.79
C LEU A 201 0.92 -8.57 -12.00
N GLY A 202 1.84 -8.10 -12.85
CA GLY A 202 1.57 -7.53 -14.16
C GLY A 202 1.48 -6.01 -14.22
N LEU A 203 1.68 -5.28 -13.14
CA LEU A 203 1.82 -3.83 -13.21
C LEU A 203 3.19 -3.46 -13.80
N ARG A 204 3.23 -2.47 -14.68
CA ARG A 204 4.50 -1.91 -15.15
C ARG A 204 5.25 -1.30 -13.96
N MET A 205 6.56 -1.53 -13.85
CA MET A 205 7.37 -1.18 -12.69
C MET A 205 7.23 0.28 -12.25
N ASP A 206 7.27 1.23 -13.19
CA ASP A 206 7.12 2.64 -12.88
C ASP A 206 5.72 2.98 -12.34
N ILE A 207 4.67 2.35 -12.85
CA ILE A 207 3.31 2.51 -12.34
C ILE A 207 3.20 1.91 -10.93
N ALA A 208 3.74 0.71 -10.71
CA ALA A 208 3.74 0.05 -9.41
C ALA A 208 4.48 0.89 -8.35
N TYR A 209 5.66 1.39 -8.71
CA TYR A 209 6.48 2.25 -7.84
C TYR A 209 5.76 3.56 -7.50
N ASN A 210 5.28 4.27 -8.54
CA ASN A 210 4.67 5.59 -8.36
C ASN A 210 3.36 5.52 -7.58
N ILE A 211 2.49 4.55 -7.87
CA ILE A 211 1.24 4.37 -7.11
C ILE A 211 1.53 4.05 -5.64
N ALA A 212 2.44 3.11 -5.37
CA ALA A 212 2.81 2.74 -4.01
C ALA A 212 3.39 3.95 -3.24
N SER A 213 4.27 4.72 -3.88
CA SER A 213 4.87 5.92 -3.31
C SER A 213 3.85 7.04 -3.04
N VAL A 214 2.96 7.30 -4.01
CA VAL A 214 1.90 8.33 -3.85
C VAL A 214 0.95 7.95 -2.72
N LEU A 215 0.47 6.71 -2.68
CA LEU A 215 -0.45 6.26 -1.62
C LEU A 215 0.23 6.27 -0.24
N GLY A 216 1.48 5.84 -0.16
CA GLY A 216 2.26 5.84 1.08
C GLY A 216 2.51 7.26 1.59
N LEU A 217 2.99 8.16 0.72
CA LEU A 217 3.33 9.53 1.10
C LEU A 217 2.09 10.38 1.39
N ALA A 218 1.04 10.28 0.57
CA ALA A 218 -0.22 10.96 0.82
C ALA A 218 -0.84 10.48 2.15
N GLY A 219 -0.83 9.17 2.41
CA GLY A 219 -1.28 8.60 3.67
C GLY A 219 -0.49 9.13 4.87
N PHE A 220 0.83 9.14 4.78
CA PHE A 220 1.70 9.66 5.82
C PHE A 220 1.42 11.14 6.13
N LEU A 221 1.35 11.98 5.10
CA LEU A 221 1.09 13.42 5.27
C LEU A 221 -0.31 13.68 5.85
N MET A 222 -1.32 12.89 5.46
CA MET A 222 -2.65 12.99 6.04
C MET A 222 -2.71 12.53 7.50
N ILE A 223 -1.91 11.55 7.91
CA ILE A 223 -1.78 11.15 9.31
C ILE A 223 -1.09 12.27 10.11
N LEU A 224 0.00 12.84 9.61
CA LEU A 224 0.67 13.99 10.24
C LEU A 224 -0.29 15.17 10.41
N TYR A 225 -1.04 15.51 9.37
CA TYR A 225 -2.08 16.54 9.44
C TYR A 225 -3.10 16.26 10.56
N ASN A 226 -3.58 15.02 10.68
CA ASN A 226 -4.52 14.65 11.74
C ASN A 226 -3.89 14.76 13.14
N ILE A 227 -2.63 14.38 13.31
CA ILE A 227 -1.91 14.52 14.58
C ILE A 227 -1.76 16.00 14.93
N ALA A 228 -1.27 16.82 13.99
CA ALA A 228 -1.09 18.25 14.21
C ALA A 228 -2.42 18.92 14.59
N ARG A 229 -3.48 18.61 13.86
CA ARG A 229 -4.82 19.11 14.15
C ARG A 229 -5.36 18.69 15.53
N ARG A 230 -5.07 17.46 15.95
CA ARG A 230 -5.46 16.98 17.29
C ARG A 230 -4.72 17.73 18.39
N LEU A 231 -3.48 18.10 18.18
CA LEU A 231 -2.66 18.81 19.17
C LEU A 231 -3.00 20.30 19.25
N THR A 232 -3.34 20.93 18.13
CA THR A 232 -3.51 22.39 18.05
C THR A 232 -4.97 22.84 18.02
N GLY A 233 -5.91 21.96 17.68
CA GLY A 233 -7.31 22.30 17.44
C GLY A 233 -7.53 23.13 16.16
N SER A 234 -6.47 23.46 15.41
CA SER A 234 -6.49 24.32 14.23
C SER A 234 -6.35 23.54 12.92
N MET A 235 -6.94 24.07 11.83
CA MET A 235 -6.70 23.57 10.46
C MET A 235 -5.37 24.07 9.86
N GLY A 236 -4.84 25.17 10.37
CA GLY A 236 -3.67 25.86 9.82
C GLY A 236 -2.38 25.56 10.56
N ALA A 237 -2.34 24.47 11.31
CA ALA A 237 -1.15 24.04 12.08
C ALA A 237 -0.25 23.11 11.28
#